data_a77ce1108d55dc2ce7f040aed92af4fd
#
_entry.id   a77ce1108d55dc2ce7f040aed92af4fd
#
_cell.length_a   1.000
_cell.length_b   1.000
_cell.length_c   1.000
_cell.angle_alpha   90.00
_cell.angle_beta   90.00
_cell.angle_gamma   90.00
#
_symmetry.space_group_name_H-M   'P 1'
#
loop_
_entity.id
_entity.type
_entity.pdbx_description
1 polymer ?
#
loop_
_entity_poly.entity_id
_entity_poly.type
_entity_poly.pdbx_seq_one_letter_code
_entity_poly.pdbx_strand_id
1 'polypeptide(L)'
;MNEKNMSNRRITRRSFVAGVAGTAGALAVSRALAAPAEDAYAMVAKVDRTRILDAAERYLAEEPVTVTAAHSKRSQGGPHDYFSEGDYWWPDPKNPGGPYIRRDGFSNPDNFNDHRLALIRMSIMTPALAAAWRLTKDKRYTAHFMKHVRAWFVDPVTRMNANLEYAQAIFGVSKGRGTGIIDTLHLAEVVRATRVLEAAGGIGAAELEPVRAWFAAYVDWMTTSQNGKDEEAEKNNHGTCWVLQSAEFSQFAHRADLTARCRDRFKTVIVPNQIAKDGSLPLELARTKPYSYSLFDTDVLSGICQSLSTKDEDLWLFKGPNGKGVADAVAFVFPYIADKSKWPFAKDVEYFDDLPARRPSLLFAGEALQRPEYIAVWRRLDADPKVPEVIRNMPIRQPLLWVDPVLRV
;
A
#
# COMPACT_ATOMS: atom_id res chain seq x y z
N MET A 1 -48.56 -50.92 47.82
CA MET A 1 -48.79 -50.80 49.28
C MET A 1 -48.55 -49.35 49.65
N ASN A 2 -49.64 -48.72 49.95
CA ASN A 2 -49.98 -47.57 50.79
C ASN A 2 -49.16 -46.29 50.62
N GLU A 3 -49.81 -45.30 50.05
CA GLU A 3 -50.88 -44.38 50.54
C GLU A 3 -50.48 -43.62 51.82
N LYS A 4 -50.53 -42.37 51.83
CA LYS A 4 -51.45 -41.31 52.29
C LYS A 4 -50.62 -40.18 52.88
N ASN A 5 -50.93 -38.95 52.86
CA ASN A 5 -52.07 -38.09 52.60
C ASN A 5 -51.78 -36.73 53.24
N MET A 6 -52.10 -35.69 52.57
CA MET A 6 -52.70 -34.40 52.97
C MET A 6 -52.18 -33.64 54.21
N SER A 7 -51.88 -32.32 54.07
CA SER A 7 -52.87 -31.37 54.59
C SER A 7 -52.44 -29.88 54.29
N ASN A 8 -53.36 -29.15 53.71
CA ASN A 8 -53.45 -27.68 53.61
C ASN A 8 -53.43 -26.99 54.96
N ARG A 9 -52.79 -25.81 55.05
CA ARG A 9 -53.38 -24.72 55.88
C ARG A 9 -52.89 -23.36 55.27
N ARG A 10 -53.85 -22.60 54.77
CA ARG A 10 -53.81 -21.14 54.62
C ARG A 10 -53.87 -20.52 56.00
N ILE A 11 -53.09 -19.44 56.23
CA ILE A 11 -53.43 -18.35 57.10
C ILE A 11 -52.93 -17.04 56.56
N THR A 12 -53.82 -16.07 56.58
CA THR A 12 -53.85 -14.75 56.04
C THR A 12 -53.29 -13.70 57.01
N ARG A 13 -52.70 -12.62 56.43
CA ARG A 13 -52.71 -11.17 56.80
C ARG A 13 -51.98 -10.71 58.07
N ARG A 14 -51.02 -9.82 58.01
CA ARG A 14 -51.23 -8.34 58.11
C ARG A 14 -49.84 -7.62 58.15
N SER A 15 -49.75 -6.66 57.29
CA SER A 15 -49.08 -5.36 57.32
C SER A 15 -48.17 -5.02 58.49
N PHE A 16 -46.89 -4.66 58.19
CA PHE A 16 -46.24 -3.55 58.86
C PHE A 16 -45.40 -2.75 57.83
N VAL A 17 -45.77 -1.49 57.66
CA VAL A 17 -45.05 -0.49 56.92
C VAL A 17 -43.99 0.10 57.84
N ALA A 18 -42.72 0.01 57.47
CA ALA A 18 -41.67 0.85 58.01
C ALA A 18 -40.84 1.39 56.84
N GLY A 19 -41.02 2.66 56.57
CA GLY A 19 -40.30 3.40 55.54
C GLY A 19 -38.83 3.56 55.93
N VAL A 20 -37.97 3.22 54.99
CA VAL A 20 -36.59 3.73 54.92
C VAL A 20 -36.45 4.45 53.59
N ALA A 21 -36.41 5.76 53.66
CA ALA A 21 -36.08 6.62 52.55
C ALA A 21 -34.59 6.44 52.20
N GLY A 22 -34.33 5.59 51.21
CA GLY A 22 -33.01 5.44 50.61
C GLY A 22 -32.94 6.44 49.43
N THR A 23 -32.21 7.52 49.56
CA THR A 23 -31.81 8.40 48.49
C THR A 23 -31.04 7.62 47.43
N ALA A 24 -31.71 7.26 46.35
CA ALA A 24 -31.02 6.78 45.12
C ALA A 24 -30.31 7.98 44.49
N GLY A 25 -29.04 8.14 44.81
CA GLY A 25 -28.15 9.00 44.06
C GLY A 25 -27.97 8.44 42.67
N ALA A 26 -28.67 8.99 41.69
CA ALA A 26 -28.41 8.76 40.30
C ALA A 26 -27.02 9.34 39.98
N LEU A 27 -26.00 8.47 39.93
CA LEU A 27 -24.73 8.79 39.27
C LEU A 27 -25.02 8.99 37.76
N ALA A 28 -25.30 10.22 37.40
CA ALA A 28 -25.28 10.66 36.02
C ALA A 28 -23.80 10.54 35.55
N VAL A 29 -23.45 9.39 34.96
CA VAL A 29 -22.23 9.27 34.18
C VAL A 29 -22.40 10.20 33.00
N SER A 30 -21.87 11.42 33.13
CA SER A 30 -21.70 12.34 32.03
C SER A 30 -20.83 11.64 31.00
N ARG A 31 -21.46 11.04 29.99
CA ARG A 31 -20.80 10.63 28.76
C ARG A 31 -20.28 11.92 28.16
N ALA A 32 -19.02 12.25 28.44
CA ALA A 32 -18.32 13.29 27.70
C ALA A 32 -18.49 12.91 26.24
N LEU A 33 -19.21 13.73 25.49
CA LEU A 33 -19.28 13.65 24.04
C LEU A 33 -17.84 13.79 23.59
N ALA A 34 -17.21 12.68 23.20
CA ALA A 34 -15.91 12.72 22.55
C ALA A 34 -16.05 13.71 21.41
N ALA A 35 -15.14 14.68 21.33
CA ALA A 35 -15.09 15.58 20.19
C ALA A 35 -15.11 14.70 18.93
N PRO A 36 -15.83 15.10 17.87
CA PRO A 36 -15.85 14.35 16.62
C PRO A 36 -14.38 14.10 16.21
N ALA A 37 -14.06 12.85 15.88
CA ALA A 37 -12.71 12.49 15.45
C ALA A 37 -12.31 13.43 14.30
N GLU A 38 -11.13 14.05 14.41
CA GLU A 38 -10.60 14.92 13.35
C GLU A 38 -10.59 14.11 12.05
N ASP A 39 -11.16 14.65 10.96
CA ASP A 39 -11.14 13.99 9.66
C ASP A 39 -9.68 13.64 9.27
N ALA A 40 -9.47 12.39 8.83
CA ALA A 40 -8.13 11.88 8.48
C ALA A 40 -7.41 12.79 7.47
N TYR A 41 -8.15 13.32 6.49
CA TYR A 41 -7.58 14.27 5.53
C TYR A 41 -7.11 15.56 6.20
N ALA A 42 -7.93 16.16 7.05
CA ALA A 42 -7.57 17.38 7.78
C ALA A 42 -6.38 17.15 8.72
N MET A 43 -6.36 16.00 9.39
CA MET A 43 -5.27 15.60 10.28
C MET A 43 -3.95 15.43 9.51
N VAL A 44 -3.94 14.69 8.39
CA VAL A 44 -2.74 14.50 7.56
C VAL A 44 -2.31 15.81 6.92
N ALA A 45 -3.26 16.62 6.42
CA ALA A 45 -2.98 17.95 5.87
C ALA A 45 -2.25 18.85 6.89
N LYS A 46 -2.64 18.79 8.16
CA LYS A 46 -1.99 19.56 9.24
C LYS A 46 -0.61 19.01 9.57
N VAL A 47 -0.47 17.69 9.72
CA VAL A 47 0.79 17.03 10.13
C VAL A 47 1.86 17.15 9.04
N ASP A 48 1.50 16.94 7.79
CA ASP A 48 2.44 16.82 6.68
C ASP A 48 2.57 18.10 5.82
N ARG A 49 1.86 19.19 6.16
CA ARG A 49 1.81 20.40 5.33
C ARG A 49 3.20 20.91 4.95
N THR A 50 4.05 21.16 5.93
CA THR A 50 5.40 21.69 5.70
C THR A 50 6.22 20.73 4.86
N ARG A 51 6.23 19.45 5.20
CA ARG A 51 6.95 18.40 4.47
C ARG A 51 6.54 18.37 3.00
N ILE A 52 5.22 18.40 2.72
CA ILE A 52 4.67 18.36 1.36
C ILE A 52 5.09 19.61 0.57
N LEU A 53 4.92 20.79 1.13
CA LEU A 53 5.21 22.05 0.43
C LEU A 53 6.70 22.22 0.18
N ASP A 54 7.55 21.95 1.16
CA ASP A 54 9.02 22.05 1.01
C ASP A 54 9.54 21.06 -0.04
N ALA A 55 8.99 19.84 -0.08
CA ALA A 55 9.33 18.86 -1.10
C ALA A 55 8.89 19.32 -2.49
N ALA A 56 7.63 19.78 -2.63
CA ALA A 56 7.09 20.21 -3.89
C ALA A 56 7.83 21.42 -4.48
N GLU A 57 8.20 22.42 -3.66
CA GLU A 57 9.00 23.57 -4.13
C GLU A 57 10.37 23.13 -4.68
N ARG A 58 11.04 22.19 -4.02
CA ARG A 58 12.31 21.64 -4.54
C ARG A 58 12.09 20.91 -5.88
N TYR A 59 10.99 20.17 -6.02
CA TYR A 59 10.70 19.40 -7.22
C TYR A 59 10.35 20.24 -8.44
N LEU A 60 9.90 21.48 -8.28
CA LEU A 60 9.66 22.41 -9.40
C LEU A 60 10.93 22.71 -10.24
N ALA A 61 12.11 22.47 -9.70
CA ALA A 61 13.38 22.66 -10.42
C ALA A 61 13.84 21.40 -11.18
N GLU A 62 13.16 20.26 -11.01
CA GLU A 62 13.62 18.99 -11.57
C GLU A 62 13.04 18.72 -12.97
N GLU A 63 13.89 18.26 -13.88
CA GLU A 63 13.49 17.87 -15.22
C GLU A 63 13.12 16.39 -15.28
N PRO A 64 12.21 15.97 -16.19
CA PRO A 64 11.88 14.58 -16.38
C PRO A 64 13.10 13.75 -16.83
N VAL A 65 13.30 12.63 -16.16
CA VAL A 65 14.22 11.57 -16.57
C VAL A 65 13.38 10.31 -16.77
N THR A 66 13.45 9.72 -17.98
CA THR A 66 12.66 8.54 -18.34
C THR A 66 13.55 7.36 -18.71
N VAL A 67 12.95 6.24 -19.13
CA VAL A 67 13.70 5.06 -19.59
C VAL A 67 14.66 5.34 -20.75
N THR A 68 14.41 6.39 -21.53
CA THR A 68 15.27 6.75 -22.68
C THR A 68 16.57 7.45 -22.28
N ALA A 69 16.74 7.80 -21.01
CA ALA A 69 17.93 8.50 -20.51
C ALA A 69 19.15 7.56 -20.30
N ALA A 70 18.92 6.26 -20.17
CA ALA A 70 19.96 5.26 -19.92
C ALA A 70 19.66 3.98 -20.71
N HIS A 71 20.70 3.19 -21.00
CA HIS A 71 20.53 1.91 -21.67
C HIS A 71 21.56 0.90 -21.17
N SER A 72 21.10 -0.30 -20.85
CA SER A 72 21.98 -1.41 -20.50
C SER A 72 22.37 -2.23 -21.72
N LYS A 73 23.67 -2.51 -21.89
CA LYS A 73 24.15 -3.43 -22.94
C LYS A 73 23.61 -4.87 -22.76
N ARG A 74 23.09 -5.21 -21.57
CA ARG A 74 22.47 -6.50 -21.27
C ARG A 74 20.99 -6.56 -21.60
N SER A 75 20.36 -5.40 -21.88
CA SER A 75 18.96 -5.36 -22.30
C SER A 75 18.79 -5.90 -23.72
N GLN A 76 17.74 -6.70 -23.93
CA GLN A 76 17.28 -7.12 -25.25
C GLN A 76 16.17 -6.22 -25.80
N GLY A 77 15.68 -5.25 -25.00
CA GLY A 77 14.66 -4.28 -25.37
C GLY A 77 15.21 -3.11 -26.14
N GLY A 78 14.31 -2.31 -26.74
CA GLY A 78 14.60 -1.06 -27.40
C GLY A 78 14.72 0.11 -26.40
N PRO A 79 14.94 1.33 -26.92
CA PRO A 79 15.19 2.52 -26.08
C PRO A 79 13.99 2.96 -25.22
N HIS A 80 12.79 2.52 -25.56
CA HIS A 80 11.55 2.80 -24.82
C HIS A 80 11.14 1.68 -23.88
N ASP A 81 11.86 0.55 -23.89
CA ASP A 81 11.52 -0.58 -23.03
C ASP A 81 12.15 -0.42 -21.65
N TYR A 82 11.32 -0.62 -20.64
CA TYR A 82 11.81 -0.70 -19.26
C TYR A 82 12.70 -1.94 -19.08
N PHE A 83 13.88 -1.74 -18.54
CA PHE A 83 14.81 -2.81 -18.21
C PHE A 83 15.30 -2.67 -16.77
N SER A 84 15.37 -3.76 -16.06
CA SER A 84 16.08 -3.88 -14.78
C SER A 84 16.64 -5.30 -14.63
N GLU A 85 17.59 -5.46 -13.73
CA GLU A 85 18.12 -6.78 -13.37
C GLU A 85 17.61 -7.20 -12.00
N GLY A 86 17.48 -8.51 -11.80
CA GLY A 86 17.00 -9.07 -10.53
C GLY A 86 17.98 -8.79 -9.40
N ASP A 87 17.52 -8.08 -8.36
CA ASP A 87 18.38 -7.54 -7.30
C ASP A 87 19.28 -8.58 -6.63
N TYR A 88 18.71 -9.75 -6.38
CA TYR A 88 19.40 -10.81 -5.61
C TYR A 88 20.17 -11.79 -6.49
N TRP A 89 20.45 -11.44 -7.74
CA TRP A 89 21.18 -12.29 -8.67
C TRP A 89 22.60 -11.78 -8.87
N TRP A 90 23.56 -12.70 -8.68
CA TRP A 90 24.98 -12.43 -8.61
C TRP A 90 25.76 -13.28 -9.58
N PRO A 91 26.92 -12.83 -10.10
CA PRO A 91 27.85 -13.70 -10.80
C PRO A 91 28.18 -14.95 -9.98
N ASP A 92 28.20 -16.12 -10.62
CA ASP A 92 28.64 -17.36 -9.97
C ASP A 92 30.17 -17.39 -9.90
N PRO A 93 30.79 -17.33 -8.72
CA PRO A 93 32.27 -17.38 -8.59
C PRO A 93 32.87 -18.72 -9.06
N LYS A 94 32.04 -19.79 -9.13
CA LYS A 94 32.44 -21.09 -9.62
C LYS A 94 32.32 -21.25 -11.13
N ASN A 95 31.62 -20.37 -11.80
CA ASN A 95 31.39 -20.36 -13.24
C ASN A 95 31.44 -18.92 -13.78
N PRO A 96 32.63 -18.29 -13.85
CA PRO A 96 32.80 -16.93 -14.33
C PRO A 96 32.25 -16.78 -15.76
N GLY A 97 31.39 -15.77 -15.99
CA GLY A 97 30.72 -15.55 -17.28
C GLY A 97 29.51 -16.45 -17.57
N GLY A 98 29.23 -17.40 -16.69
CA GLY A 98 27.99 -18.22 -16.74
C GLY A 98 26.78 -17.56 -16.17
N PRO A 99 25.64 -18.27 -16.11
CA PRO A 99 24.40 -17.76 -15.52
C PRO A 99 24.56 -17.28 -14.08
N TYR A 100 23.88 -16.19 -13.73
CA TYR A 100 23.88 -15.67 -12.36
C TYR A 100 23.17 -16.62 -11.40
N ILE A 101 23.58 -16.61 -10.13
CA ILE A 101 23.01 -17.37 -9.02
C ILE A 101 22.27 -16.47 -8.03
N ARG A 102 21.24 -17.00 -7.38
CA ARG A 102 20.43 -16.25 -6.40
C ARG A 102 21.12 -16.21 -5.03
N ARG A 103 21.16 -15.00 -4.42
CA ARG A 103 21.55 -14.75 -3.04
C ARG A 103 20.43 -13.92 -2.37
N ASP A 104 19.41 -14.62 -1.87
CA ASP A 104 18.20 -13.99 -1.37
C ASP A 104 18.47 -12.92 -0.30
N GLY A 105 17.90 -11.75 -0.47
CA GLY A 105 18.03 -10.61 0.44
C GLY A 105 19.29 -9.76 0.24
N PHE A 106 20.27 -10.22 -0.54
CA PHE A 106 21.51 -9.46 -0.81
C PHE A 106 21.44 -8.79 -2.19
N SER A 107 21.32 -7.48 -2.19
CA SER A 107 21.23 -6.68 -3.42
C SER A 107 22.59 -6.59 -4.12
N ASN A 108 22.62 -6.91 -5.43
CA ASN A 108 23.83 -6.78 -6.23
C ASN A 108 23.99 -5.34 -6.72
N PRO A 109 25.03 -4.59 -6.28
CA PRO A 109 25.22 -3.21 -6.64
C PRO A 109 25.61 -2.99 -8.12
N ASP A 110 26.07 -4.03 -8.80
CA ASP A 110 26.51 -3.96 -10.21
C ASP A 110 25.36 -4.18 -11.20
N ASN A 111 24.16 -4.43 -10.71
CA ASN A 111 22.97 -4.56 -11.53
C ASN A 111 22.52 -3.20 -12.10
N PHE A 112 22.05 -3.23 -13.34
CA PHE A 112 21.46 -2.04 -13.96
C PHE A 112 20.14 -1.67 -13.26
N ASN A 113 20.08 -0.46 -12.69
CA ASN A 113 18.94 0.04 -11.92
C ASN A 113 18.45 1.43 -12.37
N ASP A 114 19.04 2.04 -13.40
CA ASP A 114 18.77 3.42 -13.77
C ASP A 114 17.29 3.67 -14.10
N HIS A 115 16.62 2.75 -14.81
CA HIS A 115 15.20 2.87 -15.11
C HIS A 115 14.33 2.80 -13.85
N ARG A 116 14.66 1.89 -12.90
CA ARG A 116 13.96 1.78 -11.62
C ARG A 116 14.15 3.03 -10.77
N LEU A 117 15.37 3.54 -10.69
CA LEU A 117 15.66 4.76 -9.93
C LEU A 117 14.93 5.97 -10.52
N ALA A 118 14.92 6.12 -11.86
CA ALA A 118 14.18 7.19 -12.53
C ALA A 118 12.67 7.08 -12.29
N LEU A 119 12.09 5.88 -12.38
CA LEU A 119 10.67 5.63 -12.11
C LEU A 119 10.30 5.95 -10.66
N ILE A 120 11.07 5.44 -9.69
CA ILE A 120 10.85 5.72 -8.27
C ILE A 120 10.95 7.22 -8.01
N ARG A 121 11.95 7.91 -8.61
CA ARG A 121 12.12 9.36 -8.48
C ARG A 121 10.88 10.11 -8.97
N MET A 122 10.39 9.81 -10.17
CA MET A 122 9.17 10.39 -10.71
C MET A 122 7.96 10.11 -9.81
N SER A 123 7.86 8.87 -9.30
CA SER A 123 6.75 8.44 -8.43
C SER A 123 6.80 9.03 -7.01
N ILE A 124 7.92 9.61 -6.59
CA ILE A 124 8.00 10.40 -5.35
C ILE A 124 7.59 11.84 -5.61
N MET A 125 8.05 12.43 -6.73
CA MET A 125 7.83 13.83 -7.05
C MET A 125 6.38 14.12 -7.42
N THR A 126 5.81 13.35 -8.34
CA THR A 126 4.48 13.64 -8.87
C THR A 126 3.38 13.57 -7.80
N PRO A 127 3.32 12.58 -6.88
CA PRO A 127 2.35 12.63 -5.79
C PRO A 127 2.58 13.80 -4.81
N ALA A 128 3.84 14.19 -4.57
CA ALA A 128 4.12 15.34 -3.72
C ALA A 128 3.60 16.65 -4.33
N LEU A 129 3.77 16.84 -5.64
CA LEU A 129 3.21 17.97 -6.40
C LEU A 129 1.67 17.98 -6.35
N ALA A 130 1.05 16.82 -6.52
CA ALA A 130 -0.41 16.68 -6.42
C ALA A 130 -0.91 17.02 -5.01
N ALA A 131 -0.24 16.53 -3.96
CA ALA A 131 -0.57 16.84 -2.57
C ALA A 131 -0.40 18.35 -2.28
N ALA A 132 0.66 18.98 -2.77
CA ALA A 132 0.88 20.42 -2.63
C ALA A 132 -0.23 21.23 -3.33
N TRP A 133 -0.65 20.83 -4.53
CA TRP A 133 -1.79 21.47 -5.19
C TRP A 133 -3.10 21.29 -4.40
N ARG A 134 -3.32 20.12 -3.81
CA ARG A 134 -4.50 19.90 -2.96
C ARG A 134 -4.56 20.89 -1.79
N LEU A 135 -3.39 21.20 -1.21
CA LEU A 135 -3.26 22.11 -0.06
C LEU A 135 -3.32 23.60 -0.42
N THR A 136 -2.92 23.99 -1.66
CA THR A 136 -2.68 25.40 -2.01
C THR A 136 -3.48 25.89 -3.22
N LYS A 137 -3.88 24.97 -4.12
CA LYS A 137 -4.45 25.27 -5.44
C LYS A 137 -3.48 26.01 -6.39
N ASP A 138 -2.18 26.02 -6.09
CA ASP A 138 -1.15 26.62 -6.96
C ASP A 138 -0.96 25.77 -8.22
N LYS A 139 -1.27 26.38 -9.38
CA LYS A 139 -1.22 25.72 -10.69
C LYS A 139 0.20 25.34 -11.13
N ARG A 140 1.24 25.90 -10.56
CA ARG A 140 2.64 25.51 -10.86
C ARG A 140 2.84 24.02 -10.60
N TYR A 141 2.25 23.49 -9.52
CA TYR A 141 2.37 22.08 -9.14
C TYR A 141 1.69 21.15 -10.14
N THR A 142 0.47 21.48 -10.61
CA THR A 142 -0.19 20.63 -11.61
C THR A 142 0.48 20.73 -12.99
N ALA A 143 0.96 21.89 -13.38
CA ALA A 143 1.73 22.05 -14.61
C ALA A 143 3.01 21.21 -14.61
N HIS A 144 3.74 21.22 -13.49
CA HIS A 144 4.96 20.44 -13.34
C HIS A 144 4.68 18.94 -13.18
N PHE A 145 3.62 18.55 -12.49
CA PHE A 145 3.11 17.18 -12.46
C PHE A 145 2.89 16.65 -13.88
N MET A 146 2.14 17.40 -14.71
CA MET A 146 1.85 17.01 -16.09
C MET A 146 3.10 16.94 -16.97
N LYS A 147 4.09 17.80 -16.74
CA LYS A 147 5.39 17.74 -17.45
C LYS A 147 6.04 16.36 -17.28
N HIS A 148 6.11 15.85 -16.05
CA HIS A 148 6.68 14.53 -15.78
C HIS A 148 5.81 13.37 -16.31
N VAL A 149 4.51 13.43 -16.06
CA VAL A 149 3.57 12.38 -16.49
C VAL A 149 3.52 12.27 -18.02
N ARG A 150 3.54 13.40 -18.74
CA ARG A 150 3.58 13.39 -20.21
C ARG A 150 4.88 12.84 -20.75
N ALA A 151 6.03 13.18 -20.15
CA ALA A 151 7.32 12.65 -20.56
C ALA A 151 7.38 11.11 -20.42
N TRP A 152 6.79 10.55 -19.34
CA TRP A 152 6.82 9.12 -19.07
C TRP A 152 5.82 8.31 -19.90
N PHE A 153 4.65 8.86 -20.19
CA PHE A 153 3.52 8.08 -20.70
C PHE A 153 2.97 8.55 -22.05
N VAL A 154 3.31 9.76 -22.51
CA VAL A 154 2.67 10.38 -23.70
C VAL A 154 3.66 10.77 -24.78
N ASP A 155 4.73 11.46 -24.44
CA ASP A 155 5.69 12.00 -25.42
C ASP A 155 6.36 10.87 -26.21
N PRO A 156 6.20 10.82 -27.54
CA PRO A 156 6.75 9.73 -28.36
C PRO A 156 8.28 9.63 -28.32
N VAL A 157 8.98 10.70 -27.93
CA VAL A 157 10.46 10.72 -27.84
C VAL A 157 10.95 10.09 -26.55
N THR A 158 10.17 10.20 -25.45
CA THR A 158 10.65 9.85 -24.10
C THR A 158 9.79 8.83 -23.36
N ARG A 159 8.57 8.56 -23.84
CA ARG A 159 7.63 7.67 -23.15
C ARG A 159 8.15 6.24 -23.02
N MET A 160 7.82 5.61 -21.92
CA MET A 160 8.00 4.17 -21.72
C MET A 160 6.95 3.37 -22.49
N ASN A 161 7.31 2.23 -23.07
CA ASN A 161 6.36 1.25 -23.57
C ASN A 161 5.49 0.69 -22.44
N ALA A 162 4.22 0.45 -22.72
CA ALA A 162 3.26 -0.01 -21.71
C ALA A 162 3.40 -1.54 -21.42
N ASN A 163 4.60 -1.97 -21.04
CA ASN A 163 4.93 -3.34 -20.67
C ASN A 163 6.20 -3.41 -19.83
N LEU A 164 6.46 -4.56 -19.20
CA LEU A 164 7.68 -4.88 -18.48
C LEU A 164 8.31 -6.20 -18.95
N GLU A 165 8.39 -6.40 -20.25
CA GLU A 165 8.96 -7.62 -20.85
C GLU A 165 10.40 -7.91 -20.40
N TYR A 166 11.16 -6.86 -20.06
CA TYR A 166 12.58 -6.98 -19.74
C TYR A 166 12.91 -6.61 -18.28
N ALA A 167 11.88 -6.56 -17.41
CA ALA A 167 12.09 -6.23 -16.01
C ALA A 167 12.62 -7.43 -15.22
N GLN A 168 13.53 -7.14 -14.28
CA GLN A 168 14.22 -8.11 -13.43
C GLN A 168 14.84 -9.27 -14.21
N ALA A 169 15.50 -8.97 -15.32
CA ALA A 169 16.26 -9.92 -16.10
C ALA A 169 17.33 -10.61 -15.26
N ILE A 170 17.69 -11.83 -15.63
CA ILE A 170 18.73 -12.62 -14.97
C ILE A 170 19.73 -13.03 -16.03
N PHE A 171 20.97 -12.56 -15.90
CA PHE A 171 22.02 -12.88 -16.86
C PHE A 171 22.16 -14.40 -17.05
N GLY A 172 22.13 -14.83 -18.33
CA GLY A 172 22.23 -16.24 -18.71
C GLY A 172 20.99 -17.10 -18.39
N VAL A 173 19.90 -16.53 -17.82
CA VAL A 173 18.69 -17.28 -17.43
C VAL A 173 17.42 -16.72 -18.09
N SER A 174 17.18 -15.41 -17.99
CA SER A 174 15.94 -14.80 -18.46
C SER A 174 16.14 -13.36 -18.90
N LYS A 175 15.50 -12.98 -20.01
CA LYS A 175 15.48 -11.59 -20.53
C LYS A 175 14.61 -10.64 -19.69
N GLY A 176 13.75 -11.19 -18.86
CA GLY A 176 12.76 -10.54 -18.00
C GLY A 176 11.82 -11.61 -17.43
N ARG A 177 11.02 -11.28 -16.42
CA ARG A 177 10.15 -12.25 -15.75
C ARG A 177 8.98 -11.57 -15.05
N GLY A 178 7.93 -12.32 -14.71
CA GLY A 178 6.71 -11.83 -14.06
C GLY A 178 6.99 -11.02 -12.80
N THR A 179 7.87 -11.53 -11.92
CA THR A 179 8.27 -10.82 -10.68
C THR A 179 8.85 -9.43 -10.91
N GLY A 180 9.23 -9.07 -12.14
CA GLY A 180 9.67 -7.73 -12.51
C GLY A 180 8.54 -6.67 -12.46
N ILE A 181 7.28 -7.09 -12.50
CA ILE A 181 6.12 -6.17 -12.44
C ILE A 181 6.09 -5.37 -11.12
N ILE A 182 6.68 -5.89 -10.06
CA ILE A 182 6.80 -5.17 -8.78
C ILE A 182 7.60 -3.85 -8.91
N ASP A 183 8.46 -3.72 -9.91
CA ASP A 183 9.27 -2.51 -10.11
C ASP A 183 8.39 -1.27 -10.41
N THR A 184 7.17 -1.46 -10.92
CA THR A 184 6.20 -0.38 -11.16
C THR A 184 5.17 -0.18 -10.04
N LEU A 185 5.34 -0.83 -8.88
CA LEU A 185 4.41 -0.69 -7.76
C LEU A 185 4.18 0.77 -7.35
N HIS A 186 5.22 1.59 -7.41
CA HIS A 186 5.14 3.03 -7.09
C HIS A 186 4.21 3.82 -8.03
N LEU A 187 3.92 3.32 -9.24
CA LEU A 187 2.95 3.95 -10.14
C LEU A 187 1.52 3.91 -9.59
N ALA A 188 1.21 3.05 -8.63
CA ALA A 188 -0.08 3.05 -7.95
C ALA A 188 -0.35 4.41 -7.27
N GLU A 189 0.66 5.00 -6.63
CA GLU A 189 0.51 6.33 -6.01
C GLU A 189 0.47 7.46 -7.05
N VAL A 190 1.17 7.32 -8.17
CA VAL A 190 1.09 8.28 -9.31
C VAL A 190 -0.33 8.30 -9.89
N VAL A 191 -0.91 7.13 -10.11
CA VAL A 191 -2.30 7.01 -10.58
C VAL A 191 -3.28 7.54 -9.54
N ARG A 192 -3.08 7.23 -8.26
CA ARG A 192 -3.89 7.79 -7.18
C ARG A 192 -3.85 9.32 -7.19
N ALA A 193 -2.67 9.90 -7.33
CA ALA A 193 -2.47 11.34 -7.45
C ALA A 193 -3.22 11.92 -8.67
N THR A 194 -3.11 11.26 -9.83
CA THR A 194 -3.79 11.67 -11.07
C THR A 194 -5.31 11.69 -10.89
N ARG A 195 -5.89 10.63 -10.30
CA ARG A 195 -7.33 10.52 -10.01
C ARG A 195 -7.81 11.60 -9.04
N VAL A 196 -7.02 11.90 -8.01
CA VAL A 196 -7.34 12.98 -7.05
C VAL A 196 -7.33 14.34 -7.76
N LEU A 197 -6.34 14.61 -8.62
CA LEU A 197 -6.26 15.86 -9.39
C LEU A 197 -7.43 16.01 -10.34
N GLU A 198 -7.80 14.95 -11.06
CA GLU A 198 -8.97 14.94 -11.95
C GLU A 198 -10.27 15.21 -11.17
N ALA A 199 -10.54 14.41 -10.16
CA ALA A 199 -11.77 14.51 -9.38
C ALA A 199 -11.90 15.84 -8.62
N ALA A 200 -10.80 16.44 -8.21
CA ALA A 200 -10.76 17.74 -7.55
C ALA A 200 -10.69 18.94 -8.50
N GLY A 201 -10.72 18.72 -9.82
CA GLY A 201 -10.69 19.80 -10.84
C GLY A 201 -9.31 20.45 -11.02
N GLY A 202 -8.22 19.78 -10.67
CA GLY A 202 -6.85 20.26 -10.85
C GLY A 202 -6.33 20.07 -12.27
N ILE A 203 -6.77 19.02 -12.94
CA ILE A 203 -6.43 18.68 -14.32
C ILE A 203 -7.69 18.22 -15.04
N GLY A 204 -7.89 18.66 -16.29
CA GLY A 204 -9.06 18.28 -17.07
C GLY A 204 -8.99 16.86 -17.62
N ALA A 205 -10.11 16.17 -17.74
CA ALA A 205 -10.19 14.80 -18.26
C ALA A 205 -9.57 14.68 -19.66
N ALA A 206 -9.81 15.64 -20.56
CA ALA A 206 -9.25 15.63 -21.91
C ALA A 206 -7.71 15.67 -21.93
N GLU A 207 -7.09 16.34 -20.96
CA GLU A 207 -5.62 16.40 -20.85
C GLU A 207 -5.05 15.08 -20.34
N LEU A 208 -5.84 14.31 -19.55
CA LEU A 208 -5.45 13.02 -18.99
C LEU A 208 -5.71 11.83 -19.92
N GLU A 209 -6.49 12.01 -20.98
CA GLU A 209 -6.88 10.91 -21.87
C GLU A 209 -5.68 10.12 -22.47
N PRO A 210 -4.60 10.77 -22.96
CA PRO A 210 -3.44 10.02 -23.44
C PRO A 210 -2.72 9.24 -22.33
N VAL A 211 -2.70 9.77 -21.09
CA VAL A 211 -2.14 9.06 -19.92
C VAL A 211 -3.01 7.87 -19.56
N ARG A 212 -4.32 8.05 -19.57
CA ARG A 212 -5.31 7.00 -19.34
C ARG A 212 -5.17 5.85 -20.34
N ALA A 213 -5.00 6.18 -21.62
CA ALA A 213 -4.78 5.20 -22.68
C ALA A 213 -3.51 4.37 -22.43
N TRP A 214 -2.42 4.99 -21.95
CA TRP A 214 -1.21 4.26 -21.58
C TRP A 214 -1.46 3.28 -20.43
N PHE A 215 -2.14 3.70 -19.36
CA PHE A 215 -2.44 2.83 -18.23
C PHE A 215 -3.46 1.73 -18.59
N ALA A 216 -4.39 2.00 -19.52
CA ALA A 216 -5.28 0.98 -20.07
C ALA A 216 -4.48 -0.11 -20.80
N ALA A 217 -3.54 0.28 -21.69
CA ALA A 217 -2.68 -0.67 -22.36
C ALA A 217 -1.79 -1.45 -21.39
N TYR A 218 -1.29 -0.78 -20.33
CA TYR A 218 -0.42 -1.42 -19.35
C TYR A 218 -1.19 -2.44 -18.48
N VAL A 219 -2.39 -2.10 -17.99
CA VAL A 219 -3.19 -3.07 -17.22
C VAL A 219 -3.69 -4.22 -18.08
N ASP A 220 -3.95 -3.99 -19.37
CA ASP A 220 -4.27 -5.06 -20.31
C ASP A 220 -3.06 -6.00 -20.49
N TRP A 221 -1.85 -5.46 -20.63
CA TRP A 221 -0.63 -6.28 -20.68
C TRP A 221 -0.43 -7.05 -19.36
N MET A 222 -0.59 -6.41 -18.19
CA MET A 222 -0.48 -7.07 -16.88
C MET A 222 -1.47 -8.23 -16.68
N THR A 223 -2.62 -8.20 -17.34
CA THR A 223 -3.69 -9.19 -17.17
C THR A 223 -3.70 -10.27 -18.26
N THR A 224 -3.00 -10.07 -19.38
CA THR A 224 -3.05 -10.95 -20.55
C THR A 224 -1.70 -11.59 -20.89
N SER A 225 -0.57 -10.92 -20.64
CA SER A 225 0.76 -11.46 -20.92
C SER A 225 1.11 -12.64 -20.01
N GLN A 226 2.11 -13.44 -20.40
CA GLN A 226 2.61 -14.52 -19.55
C GLN A 226 3.23 -13.97 -18.27
N ASN A 227 4.08 -12.94 -18.36
CA ASN A 227 4.68 -12.28 -17.18
C ASN A 227 3.60 -11.76 -16.22
N GLY A 228 2.52 -11.15 -16.76
CA GLY A 228 1.41 -10.67 -15.95
C GLY A 228 0.68 -11.78 -15.21
N LYS A 229 0.43 -12.90 -15.87
CA LYS A 229 -0.21 -14.10 -15.27
C LYS A 229 0.68 -14.77 -14.22
N ASP A 230 1.99 -14.81 -14.47
CA ASP A 230 2.95 -15.39 -13.52
C ASP A 230 2.99 -14.55 -12.23
N GLU A 231 3.05 -13.21 -12.32
CA GLU A 231 3.02 -12.33 -11.16
C GLU A 231 1.67 -12.37 -10.43
N GLU A 232 0.56 -12.40 -11.18
CA GLU A 232 -0.77 -12.58 -10.59
C GLU A 232 -0.85 -13.89 -9.78
N ALA A 233 -0.23 -14.98 -10.27
CA ALA A 233 -0.27 -16.28 -9.62
C ALA A 233 0.55 -16.37 -8.33
N GLU A 234 1.44 -15.41 -8.07
CA GLU A 234 2.25 -15.37 -6.85
C GLU A 234 1.36 -15.28 -5.60
N LYS A 235 1.78 -15.99 -4.54
CA LYS A 235 1.01 -16.14 -3.29
C LYS A 235 1.53 -15.26 -2.16
N ASN A 236 2.67 -14.62 -2.34
CA ASN A 236 3.34 -13.74 -1.40
C ASN A 236 3.07 -12.26 -1.73
N ASN A 237 3.89 -11.33 -1.21
CA ASN A 237 3.79 -9.89 -1.48
C ASN A 237 3.72 -9.54 -2.99
N HIS A 238 4.30 -10.33 -3.89
CA HIS A 238 4.22 -10.11 -5.33
C HIS A 238 2.77 -10.14 -5.83
N GLY A 239 2.00 -11.17 -5.47
CA GLY A 239 0.57 -11.22 -5.82
C GLY A 239 -0.23 -10.07 -5.19
N THR A 240 0.12 -9.64 -3.96
CA THR A 240 -0.48 -8.47 -3.32
C THR A 240 -0.17 -7.19 -4.11
N CYS A 241 1.09 -7.00 -4.51
CA CYS A 241 1.53 -5.86 -5.32
C CYS A 241 0.84 -5.81 -6.68
N TRP A 242 0.66 -6.99 -7.33
CA TRP A 242 -0.09 -7.07 -8.58
C TRP A 242 -1.54 -6.59 -8.41
N VAL A 243 -2.20 -7.00 -7.31
CA VAL A 243 -3.60 -6.57 -7.03
C VAL A 243 -3.68 -5.07 -6.80
N LEU A 244 -2.79 -4.46 -6.01
CA LEU A 244 -2.81 -3.02 -5.76
C LEU A 244 -2.61 -2.21 -7.06
N GLN A 245 -1.61 -2.59 -7.86
CA GLN A 245 -1.32 -1.94 -9.14
C GLN A 245 -2.50 -2.07 -10.10
N SER A 246 -2.97 -3.31 -10.32
CA SER A 246 -4.10 -3.57 -11.22
C SER A 246 -5.38 -2.85 -10.76
N ALA A 247 -5.62 -2.73 -9.45
CA ALA A 247 -6.76 -2.01 -8.90
C ALA A 247 -6.69 -0.50 -9.20
N GLU A 248 -5.57 0.16 -8.90
CA GLU A 248 -5.43 1.60 -9.17
C GLU A 248 -5.45 1.89 -10.68
N PHE A 249 -4.74 1.08 -11.49
CA PHE A 249 -4.68 1.28 -12.95
C PHE A 249 -6.03 1.02 -13.62
N SER A 250 -6.77 -0.02 -13.22
CA SER A 250 -8.10 -0.32 -13.77
C SER A 250 -9.13 0.74 -13.41
N GLN A 251 -9.11 1.28 -12.19
CA GLN A 251 -9.99 2.37 -11.80
C GLN A 251 -9.72 3.64 -12.62
N PHE A 252 -8.46 3.98 -12.86
CA PHE A 252 -8.09 5.13 -13.71
C PHE A 252 -8.44 4.88 -15.17
N ALA A 253 -8.24 3.66 -15.67
CA ALA A 253 -8.58 3.26 -17.04
C ALA A 253 -10.09 2.99 -17.26
N HIS A 254 -10.94 3.21 -16.25
CA HIS A 254 -12.38 2.93 -16.30
C HIS A 254 -12.73 1.47 -16.64
N ARG A 255 -11.88 0.52 -16.21
CA ARG A 255 -12.05 -0.92 -16.39
C ARG A 255 -12.72 -1.53 -15.15
N ALA A 256 -14.04 -1.34 -15.02
CA ALA A 256 -14.82 -1.85 -13.90
C ALA A 256 -14.74 -3.38 -13.75
N ASP A 257 -14.63 -4.09 -14.84
CA ASP A 257 -14.42 -5.54 -14.91
C ASP A 257 -13.14 -5.99 -14.19
N LEU A 258 -12.02 -5.32 -14.47
CA LEU A 258 -10.73 -5.60 -13.83
C LEU A 258 -10.71 -5.15 -12.37
N THR A 259 -11.35 -4.02 -12.05
CA THR A 259 -11.50 -3.57 -10.66
C THR A 259 -12.25 -4.59 -9.82
N ALA A 260 -13.35 -5.14 -10.35
CA ALA A 260 -14.12 -6.21 -9.69
C ALA A 260 -13.28 -7.49 -9.52
N ARG A 261 -12.52 -7.88 -10.55
CA ARG A 261 -11.58 -9.03 -10.50
C ARG A 261 -10.53 -8.84 -9.39
N CYS A 262 -9.96 -7.64 -9.25
CA CYS A 262 -8.99 -7.34 -8.18
C CYS A 262 -9.61 -7.51 -6.80
N ARG A 263 -10.84 -7.03 -6.58
CA ARG A 263 -11.57 -7.17 -5.31
C ARG A 263 -11.87 -8.63 -4.99
N ASP A 264 -12.33 -9.39 -5.98
CA ASP A 264 -12.61 -10.82 -5.82
C ASP A 264 -11.32 -11.59 -5.49
N ARG A 265 -10.24 -11.35 -6.25
CA ARG A 265 -8.94 -11.97 -6.00
C ARG A 265 -8.39 -11.65 -4.59
N PHE A 266 -8.53 -10.41 -4.14
CA PHE A 266 -8.14 -10.03 -2.78
C PHE A 266 -8.84 -10.88 -1.73
N LYS A 267 -10.15 -11.10 -1.88
CA LYS A 267 -10.97 -11.87 -0.93
C LYS A 267 -10.75 -13.38 -1.05
N THR A 268 -10.60 -13.90 -2.25
CA THR A 268 -10.61 -15.35 -2.49
C THR A 268 -9.20 -15.96 -2.55
N VAL A 269 -8.18 -15.15 -2.80
CA VAL A 269 -6.80 -15.64 -2.96
C VAL A 269 -5.85 -14.97 -1.96
N ILE A 270 -5.76 -13.64 -1.96
CA ILE A 270 -4.73 -12.94 -1.20
C ILE A 270 -4.93 -13.14 0.31
N VAL A 271 -6.05 -12.68 0.87
CA VAL A 271 -6.31 -12.79 2.31
C VAL A 271 -6.26 -14.24 2.81
N PRO A 272 -6.90 -15.23 2.14
CA PRO A 272 -6.87 -16.62 2.61
C PRO A 272 -5.50 -17.29 2.62
N ASN A 273 -4.60 -16.91 1.69
CA ASN A 273 -3.29 -17.56 1.56
C ASN A 273 -2.18 -16.85 2.34
N GLN A 274 -2.33 -15.57 2.65
CA GLN A 274 -1.24 -14.80 3.24
C GLN A 274 -1.39 -14.57 4.74
N ILE A 275 -2.62 -14.45 5.27
CA ILE A 275 -2.83 -14.11 6.67
C ILE A 275 -3.14 -15.36 7.49
N ALA A 276 -2.25 -15.70 8.41
CA ALA A 276 -2.40 -16.85 9.31
C ALA A 276 -3.38 -16.58 10.46
N LYS A 277 -3.70 -17.64 11.25
CA LYS A 277 -4.65 -17.55 12.38
C LYS A 277 -4.22 -16.56 13.48
N ASP A 278 -2.93 -16.33 13.64
CA ASP A 278 -2.38 -15.35 14.59
C ASP A 278 -2.25 -13.93 13.99
N GLY A 279 -2.61 -13.74 12.72
CA GLY A 279 -2.46 -12.49 11.98
C GLY A 279 -1.11 -12.34 11.28
N SER A 280 -0.16 -13.25 11.50
CA SER A 280 1.15 -13.20 10.84
C SER A 280 1.06 -13.42 9.32
N LEU A 281 2.16 -13.09 8.62
CA LEU A 281 2.35 -13.30 7.19
C LEU A 281 3.45 -14.37 6.98
N PRO A 282 3.13 -15.68 7.04
CA PRO A 282 4.15 -16.74 7.08
C PRO A 282 5.07 -16.77 5.87
N LEU A 283 4.58 -16.41 4.67
CA LEU A 283 5.38 -16.37 3.44
C LEU A 283 6.44 -15.27 3.49
N GLU A 284 6.17 -14.17 4.19
CA GLU A 284 7.09 -13.06 4.40
C GLU A 284 8.04 -13.34 5.58
N LEU A 285 7.54 -13.96 6.64
CA LEU A 285 8.36 -14.38 7.79
C LEU A 285 9.40 -15.45 7.42
N ALA A 286 9.14 -16.25 6.39
CA ALA A 286 10.07 -17.26 5.89
C ALA A 286 11.23 -16.71 5.03
N ARG A 287 11.21 -15.40 4.72
CA ARG A 287 12.24 -14.73 3.90
C ARG A 287 13.45 -14.34 4.74
N THR A 288 14.51 -13.97 4.06
CA THR A 288 15.77 -13.50 4.67
C THR A 288 15.68 -12.09 5.27
N LYS A 289 14.62 -11.34 4.93
CA LYS A 289 14.28 -10.03 5.50
C LYS A 289 12.85 -10.07 6.09
N PRO A 290 12.59 -10.90 7.11
CA PRO A 290 11.22 -11.17 7.59
C PRO A 290 10.53 -9.92 8.15
N TYR A 291 11.25 -9.01 8.79
CA TYR A 291 10.70 -7.77 9.31
C TYR A 291 10.28 -6.83 8.17
N SER A 292 11.20 -6.52 7.27
CA SER A 292 10.95 -5.63 6.12
C SER A 292 9.80 -6.13 5.26
N TYR A 293 9.81 -7.43 4.89
CA TYR A 293 8.76 -7.99 4.04
C TYR A 293 7.39 -8.02 4.73
N SER A 294 7.33 -8.33 6.04
CA SER A 294 6.07 -8.28 6.78
C SER A 294 5.48 -6.87 6.85
N LEU A 295 6.31 -5.85 7.06
CA LEU A 295 5.87 -4.46 7.05
C LEU A 295 5.42 -4.03 5.65
N PHE A 296 6.20 -4.37 4.63
CA PHE A 296 5.94 -4.03 3.24
C PHE A 296 4.60 -4.61 2.76
N ASP A 297 4.40 -5.90 2.93
CA ASP A 297 3.17 -6.55 2.48
C ASP A 297 1.94 -6.06 3.26
N THR A 298 2.06 -5.80 4.57
CA THR A 298 1.00 -5.18 5.37
C THR A 298 0.61 -3.78 4.84
N ASP A 299 1.58 -2.98 4.39
CA ASP A 299 1.31 -1.67 3.77
C ASP A 299 0.57 -1.81 2.45
N VAL A 300 0.97 -2.77 1.60
CA VAL A 300 0.32 -3.03 0.31
C VAL A 300 -1.10 -3.56 0.50
N LEU A 301 -1.30 -4.52 1.41
CA LEU A 301 -2.63 -5.02 1.82
C LEU A 301 -3.55 -3.89 2.29
N SER A 302 -3.01 -2.98 3.11
CA SER A 302 -3.73 -1.80 3.59
C SER A 302 -4.06 -0.82 2.46
N GLY A 303 -3.16 -0.65 1.50
CA GLY A 303 -3.39 0.12 0.28
C GLY A 303 -4.55 -0.45 -0.56
N ILE A 304 -4.65 -1.78 -0.66
CA ILE A 304 -5.77 -2.45 -1.34
C ILE A 304 -7.09 -2.17 -0.62
N CYS A 305 -7.13 -2.29 0.71
CA CYS A 305 -8.33 -1.94 1.47
C CYS A 305 -8.75 -0.48 1.21
N GLN A 306 -7.78 0.43 1.18
CA GLN A 306 -8.03 1.86 0.93
C GLN A 306 -8.49 2.14 -0.51
N SER A 307 -8.04 1.34 -1.47
CA SER A 307 -8.35 1.48 -2.89
C SER A 307 -9.70 0.87 -3.28
N LEU A 308 -10.02 -0.31 -2.73
CA LEU A 308 -11.13 -1.15 -3.18
C LEU A 308 -12.33 -1.21 -2.24
N SER A 309 -12.25 -0.67 -1.01
CA SER A 309 -13.44 -0.53 -0.15
C SER A 309 -14.46 0.42 -0.79
N THR A 310 -15.73 0.10 -0.63
CA THR A 310 -16.87 0.92 -1.07
C THR A 310 -17.80 1.13 0.11
N LYS A 311 -18.82 1.99 -0.06
CA LYS A 311 -19.88 2.17 0.96
C LYS A 311 -20.66 0.89 1.28
N ASP A 312 -20.71 -0.05 0.33
CA ASP A 312 -21.46 -1.30 0.45
C ASP A 312 -20.56 -2.47 0.93
N GLU A 313 -19.24 -2.36 0.77
CA GLU A 313 -18.28 -3.40 1.16
C GLU A 313 -16.99 -2.78 1.69
N ASP A 314 -16.78 -2.87 3.00
CA ASP A 314 -15.55 -2.43 3.66
C ASP A 314 -14.57 -3.60 3.79
N LEU A 315 -13.47 -3.55 3.03
CA LEU A 315 -12.45 -4.59 3.03
C LEU A 315 -11.62 -4.65 4.34
N TRP A 316 -11.66 -3.61 5.16
CA TRP A 316 -11.07 -3.66 6.50
C TRP A 316 -11.81 -4.62 7.43
N LEU A 317 -13.11 -4.84 7.20
CA LEU A 317 -13.95 -5.75 7.95
C LEU A 317 -13.98 -7.16 7.35
N PHE A 318 -13.46 -7.33 6.14
CA PHE A 318 -13.44 -8.64 5.49
C PHE A 318 -12.57 -9.64 6.26
N LYS A 319 -13.07 -10.86 6.41
CA LYS A 319 -12.38 -12.00 7.03
C LYS A 319 -12.35 -13.19 6.08
N GLY A 320 -11.18 -13.76 5.90
CA GLY A 320 -11.01 -15.01 5.17
C GLY A 320 -11.57 -16.22 5.92
N PRO A 321 -11.46 -17.43 5.33
CA PRO A 321 -12.01 -18.66 5.91
C PRO A 321 -11.50 -19.01 7.33
N ASN A 322 -10.31 -18.53 7.68
CA ASN A 322 -9.71 -18.72 9.01
C ASN A 322 -10.14 -17.64 10.04
N GLY A 323 -11.07 -16.76 9.68
CA GLY A 323 -11.57 -15.67 10.50
C GLY A 323 -10.63 -14.47 10.62
N LYS A 324 -9.59 -14.37 9.77
CA LYS A 324 -8.59 -13.31 9.79
C LYS A 324 -8.65 -12.43 8.53
N GLY A 325 -8.24 -11.18 8.66
CA GLY A 325 -8.19 -10.20 7.59
C GLY A 325 -7.07 -9.20 7.81
N VAL A 326 -7.02 -8.14 6.98
CA VAL A 326 -5.94 -7.15 7.02
C VAL A 326 -5.85 -6.44 8.38
N ALA A 327 -6.96 -6.19 9.05
CA ALA A 327 -6.97 -5.64 10.40
C ALA A 327 -6.16 -6.51 11.40
N ASP A 328 -6.19 -7.85 11.24
CA ASP A 328 -5.40 -8.76 12.08
C ASP A 328 -3.91 -8.70 11.70
N ALA A 329 -3.57 -8.56 10.43
CA ALA A 329 -2.18 -8.42 9.99
C ALA A 329 -1.56 -7.12 10.53
N VAL A 330 -2.28 -6.00 10.48
CA VAL A 330 -1.83 -4.74 11.09
C VAL A 330 -1.67 -4.90 12.60
N ALA A 331 -2.62 -5.55 13.28
CA ALA A 331 -2.53 -5.79 14.73
C ALA A 331 -1.33 -6.67 15.09
N PHE A 332 -0.97 -7.64 14.26
CA PHE A 332 0.21 -8.49 14.44
C PHE A 332 1.52 -7.70 14.36
N VAL A 333 1.70 -6.85 13.33
CA VAL A 333 2.95 -6.10 13.14
C VAL A 333 3.06 -4.86 14.05
N PHE A 334 1.93 -4.32 14.52
CA PHE A 334 1.89 -3.08 15.30
C PHE A 334 2.81 -3.06 16.54
N PRO A 335 2.86 -4.06 17.43
CA PRO A 335 3.75 -4.07 18.58
C PRO A 335 5.22 -3.91 18.20
N TYR A 336 5.62 -4.47 17.07
CA TYR A 336 7.00 -4.47 16.57
C TYR A 336 7.34 -3.20 15.81
N ILE A 337 6.36 -2.50 15.24
CA ILE A 337 6.54 -1.14 14.71
C ILE A 337 6.65 -0.14 15.87
N ALA A 338 5.82 -0.30 16.90
CA ALA A 338 5.83 0.56 18.07
C ALA A 338 7.12 0.43 18.89
N ASP A 339 7.64 -0.79 18.98
CA ASP A 339 8.86 -1.15 19.70
C ASP A 339 9.56 -2.34 19.00
N LYS A 340 10.52 -2.04 18.12
CA LYS A 340 11.26 -3.05 17.34
C LYS A 340 12.01 -4.05 18.23
N SER A 341 12.39 -3.68 19.46
CA SER A 341 13.09 -4.61 20.36
C SER A 341 12.27 -5.85 20.72
N LYS A 342 10.95 -5.78 20.51
CA LYS A 342 10.02 -6.91 20.72
C LYS A 342 9.94 -7.90 19.57
N TRP A 343 10.64 -7.63 18.44
CA TRP A 343 10.61 -8.51 17.27
C TRP A 343 11.15 -9.92 17.62
N PRO A 344 10.31 -10.98 17.55
CA PRO A 344 10.69 -12.29 18.05
C PRO A 344 11.33 -13.21 17.00
N PHE A 345 11.37 -12.77 15.74
CA PHE A 345 11.88 -13.56 14.61
C PHE A 345 13.31 -13.16 14.28
N ALA A 346 13.90 -13.80 13.24
CA ALA A 346 15.21 -13.43 12.74
C ALA A 346 15.25 -11.95 12.34
N LYS A 347 16.41 -11.33 12.51
CA LYS A 347 16.65 -9.99 11.94
C LYS A 347 16.84 -10.11 10.44
N ASP A 348 16.44 -9.05 9.72
CA ASP A 348 16.74 -8.93 8.31
C ASP A 348 18.25 -8.96 8.08
N VAL A 349 18.69 -9.65 7.02
CA VAL A 349 20.11 -9.75 6.67
C VAL A 349 20.72 -8.41 6.27
N GLU A 350 19.90 -7.45 5.82
CA GLU A 350 20.28 -6.06 5.51
C GLU A 350 19.16 -5.12 5.95
N TYR A 351 19.52 -3.87 6.28
CA TYR A 351 18.61 -2.73 6.54
C TYR A 351 17.66 -2.90 7.73
N PHE A 352 17.85 -3.88 8.61
CA PHE A 352 17.02 -4.04 9.80
C PHE A 352 17.01 -2.78 10.68
N ASP A 353 18.17 -2.15 10.85
CA ASP A 353 18.33 -1.00 11.74
C ASP A 353 17.74 0.29 11.15
N ASP A 354 17.57 0.37 9.83
CA ASP A 354 16.98 1.50 9.13
C ASP A 354 15.43 1.50 9.17
N LEU A 355 14.83 0.47 9.72
CA LEU A 355 13.39 0.29 9.87
C LEU A 355 12.95 0.42 11.35
N PRO A 356 11.68 0.76 11.64
CA PRO A 356 10.64 1.10 10.69
C PRO A 356 10.67 2.59 10.30
N ALA A 357 10.47 2.89 9.01
CA ALA A 357 10.04 4.20 8.57
C ALA A 357 8.51 4.33 8.73
N ARG A 358 7.92 5.50 8.39
CA ARG A 358 6.48 5.72 8.50
C ARG A 358 5.68 4.73 7.66
N ARG A 359 4.74 4.00 8.30
CA ARG A 359 3.92 2.95 7.67
C ARG A 359 2.52 3.46 7.37
N PRO A 360 2.08 3.55 6.09
CA PRO A 360 0.73 3.96 5.73
C PRO A 360 -0.35 3.05 6.32
N SER A 361 -0.06 1.75 6.51
CA SER A 361 -0.96 0.81 7.16
C SER A 361 -1.45 1.25 8.54
N LEU A 362 -0.58 1.90 9.33
CA LEU A 362 -0.96 2.42 10.65
C LEU A 362 -1.95 3.59 10.56
N LEU A 363 -1.78 4.48 9.59
CA LEU A 363 -2.73 5.56 9.37
C LEU A 363 -4.09 5.01 8.91
N PHE A 364 -4.07 4.17 7.88
CA PHE A 364 -5.28 3.67 7.25
C PHE A 364 -6.09 2.77 8.19
N ALA A 365 -5.42 1.84 8.87
CA ALA A 365 -6.08 1.00 9.88
C ALA A 365 -6.48 1.81 11.12
N GLY A 366 -5.69 2.80 11.53
CA GLY A 366 -6.00 3.67 12.64
C GLY A 366 -7.29 4.45 12.43
N GLU A 367 -7.50 4.92 11.21
CA GLU A 367 -8.73 5.61 10.79
C GLU A 367 -9.91 4.64 10.64
N ALA A 368 -9.74 3.59 9.83
CA ALA A 368 -10.83 2.67 9.51
C ALA A 368 -11.33 1.88 10.74
N LEU A 369 -10.43 1.54 11.66
CA LEU A 369 -10.73 0.70 12.84
C LEU A 369 -10.84 1.50 14.14
N GLN A 370 -10.77 2.83 14.08
CA GLN A 370 -10.83 3.74 15.23
C GLN A 370 -9.75 3.40 16.29
N ARG A 371 -8.49 3.26 15.83
CA ARG A 371 -7.33 2.89 16.66
C ARG A 371 -6.36 4.08 16.77
N PRO A 372 -6.60 5.03 17.67
CA PRO A 372 -5.79 6.25 17.81
C PRO A 372 -4.32 5.95 18.16
N GLU A 373 -4.03 4.82 18.80
CA GLU A 373 -2.67 4.39 19.10
C GLU A 373 -1.85 4.07 17.83
N TYR A 374 -2.49 3.60 16.74
CA TYR A 374 -1.83 3.40 15.45
C TYR A 374 -1.42 4.74 14.83
N ILE A 375 -2.32 5.70 14.87
CA ILE A 375 -2.08 7.07 14.38
C ILE A 375 -0.97 7.75 15.21
N ALA A 376 -0.94 7.55 16.53
CA ALA A 376 0.09 8.10 17.40
C ALA A 376 1.49 7.55 17.04
N VAL A 377 1.61 6.25 16.73
CA VAL A 377 2.85 5.65 16.24
C VAL A 377 3.20 6.18 14.86
N TRP A 378 2.26 6.22 13.93
CA TRP A 378 2.46 6.77 12.57
C TRP A 378 3.05 8.18 12.59
N ARG A 379 2.55 9.08 13.45
CA ARG A 379 3.01 10.47 13.54
C ARG A 379 4.48 10.62 13.94
N ARG A 380 5.01 9.69 14.75
CA ARG A 380 6.39 9.79 15.27
C ARG A 380 7.46 9.16 14.39
N LEU A 381 7.04 8.32 13.42
CA LEU A 381 7.96 7.64 12.53
C LEU A 381 8.46 8.57 11.42
N ASP A 382 9.69 8.31 10.95
CA ASP A 382 10.31 9.06 9.86
C ASP A 382 9.51 8.90 8.56
N ALA A 383 9.04 10.02 8.02
CA ALA A 383 8.26 10.09 6.79
C ALA A 383 9.13 10.09 5.53
N ASP A 384 10.39 10.46 5.63
CA ASP A 384 11.29 10.71 4.51
C ASP A 384 12.65 10.01 4.71
N PRO A 385 12.67 8.67 4.83
CA PRO A 385 13.89 7.90 4.96
C PRO A 385 14.83 8.17 3.78
N LYS A 386 16.15 8.00 4.02
CA LYS A 386 17.19 8.30 3.01
C LYS A 386 17.79 7.03 2.41
N VAL A 387 17.60 5.88 3.04
CA VAL A 387 18.15 4.61 2.58
C VAL A 387 17.39 4.14 1.34
N PRO A 388 18.06 3.93 0.19
CA PRO A 388 17.39 3.59 -1.08
C PRO A 388 16.50 2.34 -1.00
N GLU A 389 16.95 1.32 -0.26
CA GLU A 389 16.17 0.09 -0.09
C GLU A 389 14.88 0.34 0.71
N VAL A 390 14.94 1.17 1.77
CA VAL A 390 13.75 1.56 2.53
C VAL A 390 12.79 2.36 1.64
N ILE A 391 13.31 3.29 0.84
CA ILE A 391 12.54 4.08 -0.14
C ILE A 391 11.84 3.17 -1.14
N ARG A 392 12.55 2.18 -1.69
CA ARG A 392 12.01 1.20 -2.64
C ARG A 392 10.83 0.40 -2.06
N ASN A 393 10.88 0.10 -0.76
CA ASN A 393 9.84 -0.64 -0.05
C ASN A 393 8.75 0.27 0.57
N MET A 394 8.62 1.52 0.08
CA MET A 394 7.60 2.48 0.49
C MET A 394 6.82 3.01 -0.72
N PRO A 395 5.91 2.22 -1.31
CA PRO A 395 5.17 2.64 -2.50
C PRO A 395 4.12 3.73 -2.21
N ILE A 396 3.72 3.91 -0.95
CA ILE A 396 2.75 4.92 -0.50
C ILE A 396 3.47 5.91 0.41
N ARG A 397 3.74 7.12 -0.10
CA ARG A 397 4.51 8.18 0.56
C ARG A 397 3.74 9.47 0.80
N GLN A 398 2.61 9.65 0.09
CA GLN A 398 1.72 10.79 0.21
C GLN A 398 0.33 10.35 0.71
N PRO A 399 0.22 9.96 1.98
CA PRO A 399 -1.02 9.42 2.53
C PRO A 399 -2.19 10.42 2.45
N LEU A 400 -1.92 11.73 2.32
CA LEU A 400 -2.94 12.75 2.06
C LEU A 400 -3.84 12.40 0.86
N LEU A 401 -3.25 11.86 -0.22
CA LEU A 401 -3.97 11.49 -1.44
C LEU A 401 -4.80 10.21 -1.26
N TRP A 402 -4.43 9.37 -0.31
CA TRP A 402 -5.13 8.10 -0.03
C TRP A 402 -6.32 8.28 0.92
N VAL A 403 -6.27 9.30 1.77
CA VAL A 403 -7.38 9.65 2.66
C VAL A 403 -8.24 10.80 2.12
N ASP A 404 -7.98 11.27 0.90
CA ASP A 404 -8.72 12.37 0.27
C ASP A 404 -10.18 11.98 0.05
N PRO A 405 -11.15 12.74 0.59
CA PRO A 405 -12.57 12.43 0.48
C PRO A 405 -13.08 12.52 -0.96
N VAL A 406 -12.38 13.19 -1.87
CA VAL A 406 -12.78 13.33 -3.27
C VAL A 406 -12.87 12.00 -4.03
N LEU A 407 -12.16 10.96 -3.57
CA LEU A 407 -12.20 9.61 -4.12
C LEU A 407 -12.99 8.61 -3.26
N ARG A 408 -13.53 9.04 -2.12
CA ARG A 408 -14.40 8.19 -1.30
C ARG A 408 -15.83 8.26 -1.86
N VAL A 409 -16.29 7.15 -2.42
CA VAL A 409 -17.64 7.02 -3.02
C VAL A 409 -18.56 6.22 -2.11
#